data_9ebed321cfa93e492b8c7e8094d7f9f5
#
_entry.id   9ebed321cfa93e492b8c7e8094d7f9f5
#
_cell.length_a   1.000
_cell.length_b   1.000
_cell.length_c   1.000
_cell.angle_alpha   90.00
_cell.angle_beta   90.00
_cell.angle_gamma   90.00
#
_symmetry.space_group_name_H-M   'P 1'
#
loop_
_entity.id
_entity.type
_entity.pdbx_description
1 polymer ?
#
loop_
_entity_poly.entity_id
_entity_poly.type
_entity_poly.pdbx_seq_one_letter_code
_entity_poly.pdbx_strand_id
1 'polypeptide(L)'
;MESAELTEKISNCLKEGNIEGIKEMLLSSHATEVATIFHSLDPSDRPKLLSSLDNETASKIILELEKEQRQEILSGLDPENIANIVKEMDSDDAADVISELPMDKAKVVLANMAPEEVKDVETLLRYPKDTAGGIMQAELVQVTNDSTVRDTINWIRLIADEVEDFYEIYVTDITDKLLGMVSLKRLVLANPLTQVGDIMEQVPVKVTPYIDQEEVANIFKKYDVVSMPVVNEEGRLLGRITADDVIDVITEEASED
;
A
#
# COMPACT_ATOMS: atom_id res chain seq x y z
N MET A 1 -5.47 -16.59 -26.01
CA MET A 1 -5.65 -18.07 -26.08
C MET A 1 -5.24 -18.71 -24.76
N GLU A 2 -4.17 -18.24 -24.16
CA GLU A 2 -3.70 -18.72 -22.84
C GLU A 2 -4.65 -18.43 -21.67
N SER A 3 -5.23 -17.25 -21.59
CA SER A 3 -6.15 -16.86 -20.50
C SER A 3 -7.43 -17.71 -20.41
N ALA A 4 -8.07 -18.06 -21.54
CA ALA A 4 -9.27 -18.89 -21.54
C ALA A 4 -8.99 -20.35 -21.09
N GLU A 5 -7.84 -20.88 -21.49
CA GLU A 5 -7.39 -22.23 -21.07
C GLU A 5 -7.04 -22.27 -19.59
N LEU A 6 -6.44 -21.19 -19.07
CA LEU A 6 -6.12 -21.05 -17.65
C LEU A 6 -7.40 -20.90 -16.81
N THR A 7 -8.36 -20.11 -17.26
CA THR A 7 -9.68 -19.97 -16.60
C THR A 7 -10.41 -21.33 -16.50
N GLU A 8 -10.40 -22.13 -17.58
CA GLU A 8 -11.03 -23.45 -17.57
C GLU A 8 -10.32 -24.41 -16.58
N LYS A 9 -9.00 -24.39 -16.53
CA LYS A 9 -8.20 -25.17 -15.57
C LYS A 9 -8.52 -24.78 -14.12
N ILE A 10 -8.56 -23.49 -13.83
CA ILE A 10 -8.92 -22.98 -12.49
C ILE A 10 -10.34 -23.36 -12.11
N SER A 11 -11.32 -23.20 -13.01
CA SER A 11 -12.70 -23.62 -12.76
C SER A 11 -12.82 -25.13 -12.47
N ASN A 12 -12.03 -25.95 -13.15
CA ASN A 12 -12.01 -27.39 -12.90
C ASN A 12 -11.35 -27.71 -11.53
N CYS A 13 -10.23 -27.06 -11.24
CA CYS A 13 -9.57 -27.21 -9.92
C CYS A 13 -10.48 -26.79 -8.76
N LEU A 14 -11.26 -25.72 -8.92
CA LEU A 14 -12.26 -25.29 -7.92
C LEU A 14 -13.30 -26.38 -7.67
N LYS A 15 -13.84 -27.00 -8.73
CA LYS A 15 -14.82 -28.10 -8.62
C LYS A 15 -14.23 -29.34 -7.96
N GLU A 16 -12.95 -29.58 -8.16
CA GLU A 16 -12.21 -30.70 -7.60
C GLU A 16 -11.66 -30.42 -6.18
N GLY A 17 -11.75 -29.17 -5.71
CA GLY A 17 -11.18 -28.73 -4.43
C GLY A 17 -9.65 -28.70 -4.42
N ASN A 18 -9.01 -28.63 -5.59
CA ASN A 18 -7.56 -28.58 -5.73
C ASN A 18 -7.05 -27.15 -5.60
N ILE A 19 -7.03 -26.62 -4.38
CA ILE A 19 -6.62 -25.23 -4.06
C ILE A 19 -5.13 -25.01 -4.36
N GLU A 20 -4.28 -25.99 -4.03
CA GLU A 20 -2.83 -25.87 -4.27
C GLU A 20 -2.51 -25.72 -5.77
N GLY A 21 -3.18 -26.47 -6.62
CA GLY A 21 -3.04 -26.31 -8.07
C GLY A 21 -3.50 -24.92 -8.59
N ILE A 22 -4.53 -24.34 -7.96
CA ILE A 22 -4.98 -22.98 -8.26
C ILE A 22 -3.91 -21.98 -7.85
N LYS A 23 -3.40 -22.08 -6.62
CA LYS A 23 -2.37 -21.19 -6.10
C LYS A 23 -1.12 -21.19 -6.98
N GLU A 24 -0.61 -22.35 -7.37
CA GLU A 24 0.53 -22.47 -8.28
C GLU A 24 0.27 -21.76 -9.63
N MET A 25 -0.93 -21.89 -10.18
CA MET A 25 -1.30 -21.25 -11.44
C MET A 25 -1.37 -19.72 -11.30
N LEU A 26 -1.97 -19.21 -10.22
CA LEU A 26 -2.10 -17.78 -9.97
C LEU A 26 -0.75 -17.12 -9.67
N LEU A 27 0.09 -17.75 -8.84
CA LEU A 27 1.44 -17.23 -8.51
C LEU A 27 2.38 -17.20 -9.73
N SER A 28 2.13 -18.02 -10.74
CA SER A 28 2.92 -18.02 -11.99
C SER A 28 2.39 -17.04 -13.05
N SER A 29 1.26 -16.39 -12.79
CA SER A 29 0.60 -15.47 -13.72
C SER A 29 0.89 -14.01 -13.34
N HIS A 30 0.89 -13.12 -14.34
CA HIS A 30 0.92 -11.68 -14.08
C HIS A 30 -0.40 -11.20 -13.48
N ALA A 31 -0.35 -10.17 -12.65
CA ALA A 31 -1.50 -9.60 -11.95
C ALA A 31 -2.69 -9.30 -12.89
N THR A 32 -2.44 -8.67 -14.04
CA THR A 32 -3.42 -8.44 -15.12
C THR A 32 -4.06 -9.71 -15.68
N GLU A 33 -3.32 -10.83 -15.71
CA GLU A 33 -3.88 -12.13 -16.14
C GLU A 33 -4.79 -12.69 -15.06
N VAL A 34 -4.44 -12.50 -13.81
CA VAL A 34 -5.25 -12.90 -12.64
C VAL A 34 -6.58 -12.14 -12.63
N ALA A 35 -6.58 -10.82 -12.83
CA ALA A 35 -7.81 -10.03 -12.97
C ALA A 35 -8.69 -10.54 -14.10
N THR A 36 -8.11 -10.86 -15.25
CA THR A 36 -8.83 -11.46 -16.40
C THR A 36 -9.45 -12.82 -16.06
N ILE A 37 -8.76 -13.65 -15.30
CA ILE A 37 -9.25 -14.95 -14.82
C ILE A 37 -10.46 -14.74 -13.89
N PHE A 38 -10.34 -13.85 -12.91
CA PHE A 38 -11.43 -13.52 -12.00
C PHE A 38 -12.66 -12.99 -12.75
N HIS A 39 -12.46 -12.15 -13.77
CA HIS A 39 -13.54 -11.68 -14.64
C HIS A 39 -14.26 -12.82 -15.34
N SER A 40 -13.55 -13.85 -15.77
CA SER A 40 -14.08 -14.99 -16.54
C SER A 40 -14.74 -16.07 -15.67
N LEU A 41 -14.55 -16.06 -14.34
CA LEU A 41 -15.18 -17.00 -13.41
C LEU A 41 -16.63 -16.63 -13.13
N ASP A 42 -17.44 -17.66 -12.81
CA ASP A 42 -18.79 -17.42 -12.29
C ASP A 42 -18.72 -16.53 -11.03
N PRO A 43 -19.58 -15.49 -10.92
CA PRO A 43 -19.58 -14.57 -9.78
C PRO A 43 -19.63 -15.27 -8.41
N SER A 44 -20.36 -16.39 -8.30
CA SER A 44 -20.48 -17.18 -7.07
C SER A 44 -19.20 -17.92 -6.66
N ASP A 45 -18.26 -18.10 -7.58
CA ASP A 45 -17.00 -18.83 -7.33
C ASP A 45 -15.84 -17.89 -6.99
N ARG A 46 -15.91 -16.62 -7.36
CA ARG A 46 -14.89 -15.59 -7.09
C ARG A 46 -14.59 -15.43 -5.59
N PRO A 47 -15.58 -15.21 -4.68
CA PRO A 47 -15.30 -15.11 -3.26
C PRO A 47 -14.75 -16.41 -2.65
N LYS A 48 -15.19 -17.57 -3.15
CA LYS A 48 -14.68 -18.87 -2.68
C LYS A 48 -13.21 -19.06 -3.07
N LEU A 49 -12.87 -18.70 -4.31
CA LEU A 49 -11.49 -18.76 -4.77
C LEU A 49 -10.62 -17.87 -3.90
N LEU A 50 -10.99 -16.61 -3.71
CA LEU A 50 -10.23 -15.66 -2.92
C LEU A 50 -10.03 -16.15 -1.46
N SER A 51 -11.09 -16.66 -0.82
CA SER A 51 -11.02 -17.22 0.55
C SER A 51 -10.16 -18.48 0.66
N SER A 52 -9.80 -19.10 -0.45
CA SER A 52 -8.98 -20.32 -0.46
C SER A 52 -7.49 -20.04 -0.59
N LEU A 53 -7.14 -18.79 -0.93
CA LEU A 53 -5.76 -18.32 -1.05
C LEU A 53 -5.24 -17.84 0.32
N ASP A 54 -3.91 -17.71 0.43
CA ASP A 54 -3.35 -16.98 1.56
C ASP A 54 -3.65 -15.47 1.43
N ASN A 55 -3.60 -14.77 2.56
CA ASN A 55 -4.01 -13.37 2.63
C ASN A 55 -3.15 -12.48 1.74
N GLU A 56 -1.83 -12.72 1.68
CA GLU A 56 -0.89 -11.95 0.85
C GLU A 56 -1.22 -12.09 -0.65
N THR A 57 -1.51 -13.30 -1.12
CA THR A 57 -1.93 -13.52 -2.51
C THR A 57 -3.30 -12.90 -2.77
N ALA A 58 -4.22 -13.01 -1.82
CA ALA A 58 -5.56 -12.44 -1.94
C ALA A 58 -5.55 -10.90 -1.95
N SER A 59 -4.69 -10.25 -1.18
CA SER A 59 -4.53 -8.79 -1.17
C SER A 59 -4.07 -8.27 -2.53
N LYS A 60 -3.00 -8.85 -3.08
CA LYS A 60 -2.48 -8.51 -4.41
C LYS A 60 -3.53 -8.67 -5.51
N ILE A 61 -4.35 -9.73 -5.44
CA ILE A 61 -5.43 -9.95 -6.40
C ILE A 61 -6.53 -8.89 -6.28
N ILE A 62 -6.92 -8.53 -5.06
CA ILE A 62 -7.98 -7.52 -4.83
C ILE A 62 -7.57 -6.17 -5.42
N LEU A 63 -6.32 -5.77 -5.26
CA LEU A 63 -5.81 -4.49 -5.79
C LEU A 63 -5.84 -4.42 -7.31
N GLU A 64 -5.62 -5.53 -7.99
CA GLU A 64 -5.65 -5.61 -9.45
C GLU A 64 -7.06 -5.67 -10.06
N LEU A 65 -8.10 -5.85 -9.23
CA LEU A 65 -9.48 -5.92 -9.72
C LEU A 65 -10.07 -4.54 -9.93
N GLU A 66 -10.86 -4.39 -11.01
CA GLU A 66 -11.68 -3.20 -11.19
C GLU A 66 -12.67 -3.03 -10.01
N LYS A 67 -12.99 -1.79 -9.67
CA LYS A 67 -13.79 -1.42 -8.52
C LYS A 67 -15.10 -2.21 -8.39
N GLU A 68 -15.82 -2.38 -9.49
CA GLU A 68 -17.10 -3.10 -9.51
C GLU A 68 -16.93 -4.58 -9.16
N GLN A 69 -15.87 -5.20 -9.67
CA GLN A 69 -15.55 -6.60 -9.38
C GLN A 69 -15.08 -6.77 -7.94
N ARG A 70 -14.24 -5.87 -7.47
CA ARG A 70 -13.75 -5.83 -6.08
C ARG A 70 -14.92 -5.72 -5.10
N GLN A 71 -15.85 -4.80 -5.33
CA GLN A 71 -17.06 -4.64 -4.51
C GLN A 71 -17.94 -5.90 -4.51
N GLU A 72 -18.13 -6.54 -5.67
CA GLU A 72 -18.89 -7.79 -5.77
C GLU A 72 -18.27 -8.89 -4.90
N ILE A 73 -16.96 -9.11 -5.02
CA ILE A 73 -16.22 -10.14 -4.29
C ILE A 73 -16.24 -9.83 -2.78
N LEU A 74 -15.89 -8.61 -2.40
CA LEU A 74 -15.89 -8.17 -1.01
C LEU A 74 -17.27 -8.29 -0.35
N SER A 75 -18.36 -8.10 -1.10
CA SER A 75 -19.71 -8.29 -0.59
C SER A 75 -19.99 -9.73 -0.15
N GLY A 76 -19.38 -10.69 -0.84
CA GLY A 76 -19.52 -12.14 -0.59
C GLY A 76 -18.58 -12.69 0.48
N LEU A 77 -17.62 -11.91 0.98
CA LEU A 77 -16.68 -12.32 2.02
C LEU A 77 -17.16 -11.96 3.41
N ASP A 78 -16.79 -12.76 4.41
CA ASP A 78 -16.99 -12.43 5.82
C ASP A 78 -16.06 -11.28 6.24
N PRO A 79 -16.49 -10.38 7.15
CA PRO A 79 -15.67 -9.25 7.60
C PRO A 79 -14.31 -9.63 8.20
N GLU A 80 -14.20 -10.78 8.86
CA GLU A 80 -12.96 -11.30 9.41
C GLU A 80 -11.97 -11.66 8.29
N ASN A 81 -12.46 -12.29 7.22
CA ASN A 81 -11.64 -12.59 6.06
C ASN A 81 -11.15 -11.31 5.36
N ILE A 82 -12.03 -10.31 5.22
CA ILE A 82 -11.64 -9.01 4.65
C ILE A 82 -10.57 -8.36 5.51
N ALA A 83 -10.73 -8.32 6.83
CA ALA A 83 -9.74 -7.75 7.74
C ALA A 83 -8.37 -8.44 7.61
N ASN A 84 -8.35 -9.76 7.48
CA ASN A 84 -7.11 -10.52 7.32
C ASN A 84 -6.42 -10.25 5.97
N ILE A 85 -7.19 -10.00 4.91
CA ILE A 85 -6.65 -9.66 3.59
C ILE A 85 -6.12 -8.22 3.58
N VAL A 86 -6.88 -7.30 4.14
CA VAL A 86 -6.53 -5.86 4.19
C VAL A 86 -5.28 -5.59 5.03
N LYS A 87 -4.98 -6.42 6.02
CA LYS A 87 -3.75 -6.35 6.82
C LYS A 87 -2.45 -6.56 6.02
N GLU A 88 -2.54 -7.21 4.88
CA GLU A 88 -1.41 -7.46 3.98
C GLU A 88 -1.25 -6.36 2.91
N MET A 89 -2.02 -5.27 3.03
CA MET A 89 -1.99 -4.11 2.13
C MET A 89 -1.29 -2.94 2.81
N ASP A 90 -0.73 -2.04 2.01
CA ASP A 90 -0.33 -0.72 2.49
C ASP A 90 -1.56 0.07 2.96
N SER A 91 -1.36 1.06 3.83
CA SER A 91 -2.47 1.73 4.53
C SER A 91 -3.40 2.52 3.62
N ASP A 92 -2.92 3.07 2.52
CA ASP A 92 -3.72 3.75 1.48
C ASP A 92 -4.60 2.77 0.72
N ASP A 93 -4.06 1.67 0.25
CA ASP A 93 -4.79 0.57 -0.37
C ASP A 93 -5.85 -0.01 0.58
N ALA A 94 -5.46 -0.23 1.84
CA ALA A 94 -6.38 -0.68 2.89
C ALA A 94 -7.52 0.32 3.11
N ALA A 95 -7.22 1.63 3.16
CA ALA A 95 -8.21 2.68 3.28
C ALA A 95 -9.15 2.70 2.07
N ASP A 96 -8.62 2.53 0.87
CA ASP A 96 -9.39 2.50 -0.35
C ASP A 96 -10.36 1.31 -0.39
N VAL A 97 -9.89 0.12 -0.12
CA VAL A 97 -10.72 -1.09 -0.04
C VAL A 97 -11.80 -0.95 1.03
N ILE A 98 -11.46 -0.45 2.23
CA ILE A 98 -12.42 -0.26 3.32
C ILE A 98 -13.46 0.81 2.98
N SER A 99 -13.08 1.88 2.28
CA SER A 99 -13.99 2.95 1.86
C SER A 99 -15.06 2.47 0.86
N GLU A 100 -14.79 1.41 0.12
CA GLU A 100 -15.72 0.80 -0.83
C GLU A 100 -16.76 -0.11 -0.18
N LEU A 101 -16.56 -0.49 1.10
CA LEU A 101 -17.49 -1.35 1.82
C LEU A 101 -18.72 -0.56 2.33
N PRO A 102 -19.89 -1.23 2.45
CA PRO A 102 -21.00 -0.67 3.20
C PRO A 102 -20.58 -0.31 4.63
N MET A 103 -21.03 0.84 5.14
CA MET A 103 -20.60 1.41 6.44
C MET A 103 -20.65 0.39 7.60
N ASP A 104 -21.70 -0.44 7.67
CA ASP A 104 -21.84 -1.43 8.73
C ASP A 104 -20.77 -2.54 8.61
N LYS A 105 -20.43 -2.92 7.39
CA LYS A 105 -19.38 -3.93 7.11
C LYS A 105 -17.99 -3.36 7.39
N ALA A 106 -17.71 -2.14 6.93
CA ALA A 106 -16.45 -1.43 7.20
C ALA A 106 -16.15 -1.35 8.71
N LYS A 107 -17.14 -1.00 9.54
CA LYS A 107 -16.98 -0.96 11.00
C LYS A 107 -16.59 -2.32 11.60
N VAL A 108 -17.15 -3.41 11.08
CA VAL A 108 -16.82 -4.76 11.58
C VAL A 108 -15.43 -5.18 11.11
N VAL A 109 -15.04 -4.82 9.88
CA VAL A 109 -13.68 -5.05 9.37
C VAL A 109 -12.67 -4.32 10.25
N LEU A 110 -12.81 -3.02 10.46
CA LEU A 110 -11.95 -2.22 11.34
C LEU A 110 -11.88 -2.79 12.77
N ALA A 111 -12.99 -3.30 13.32
CA ALA A 111 -12.99 -3.91 14.65
C ALA A 111 -12.20 -5.22 14.74
N ASN A 112 -11.86 -5.85 13.61
CA ASN A 112 -11.03 -7.06 13.53
C ASN A 112 -9.55 -6.77 13.21
N MET A 113 -9.17 -5.51 13.01
CA MET A 113 -7.80 -5.06 12.75
C MET A 113 -7.08 -4.66 14.04
N ALA A 114 -5.76 -4.58 14.02
CA ALA A 114 -4.99 -4.07 15.15
C ALA A 114 -5.24 -2.56 15.37
N PRO A 115 -5.23 -2.07 16.62
CA PRO A 115 -5.53 -0.65 16.91
C PRO A 115 -4.63 0.36 16.18
N GLU A 116 -3.38 -0.02 15.90
CA GLU A 116 -2.41 0.80 15.18
C GLU A 116 -2.78 0.91 13.70
N GLU A 117 -3.06 -0.22 13.04
CA GLU A 117 -3.55 -0.29 11.65
C GLU A 117 -4.86 0.52 11.48
N VAL A 118 -5.80 0.36 12.42
CA VAL A 118 -7.07 1.11 12.39
C VAL A 118 -6.82 2.62 12.44
N LYS A 119 -5.89 3.07 13.28
CA LYS A 119 -5.56 4.49 13.42
C LYS A 119 -5.02 5.07 12.12
N ASP A 120 -4.17 4.33 11.43
CA ASP A 120 -3.56 4.76 10.18
C ASP A 120 -4.62 4.83 9.06
N VAL A 121 -5.39 3.77 8.88
CA VAL A 121 -6.52 3.75 7.94
C VAL A 121 -7.56 4.84 8.24
N GLU A 122 -7.99 5.02 9.50
CA GLU A 122 -8.94 6.09 9.87
C GLU A 122 -8.36 7.49 9.63
N THR A 123 -7.05 7.65 9.69
CA THR A 123 -6.39 8.93 9.40
C THR A 123 -6.45 9.21 7.91
N LEU A 124 -6.17 8.22 7.06
CA LEU A 124 -6.22 8.34 5.60
C LEU A 124 -7.64 8.57 5.10
N LEU A 125 -8.62 7.86 5.63
CA LEU A 125 -10.05 8.02 5.29
C LEU A 125 -10.62 9.43 5.52
N ARG A 126 -9.88 10.33 6.20
CA ARG A 126 -10.28 11.74 6.39
C ARG A 126 -9.95 12.62 5.19
N TYR A 127 -9.05 12.19 4.33
CA TYR A 127 -8.64 12.93 3.15
C TYR A 127 -9.48 12.50 1.94
N PRO A 128 -9.77 13.41 1.00
CA PRO A 128 -10.34 13.04 -0.29
C PRO A 128 -9.39 12.10 -1.05
N LYS A 129 -9.93 11.12 -1.75
CA LYS A 129 -9.15 10.09 -2.45
C LYS A 129 -8.21 10.66 -3.51
N ASP A 130 -8.66 11.69 -4.21
CA ASP A 130 -7.99 12.39 -5.30
C ASP A 130 -6.95 13.42 -4.82
N THR A 131 -6.44 13.27 -3.59
CA THR A 131 -5.47 14.19 -3.01
C THR A 131 -4.23 13.46 -2.50
N ALA A 132 -3.13 14.19 -2.29
CA ALA A 132 -1.91 13.68 -1.68
C ALA A 132 -2.15 12.92 -0.36
N GLY A 133 -3.15 13.33 0.42
CA GLY A 133 -3.53 12.64 1.65
C GLY A 133 -4.34 11.37 1.43
N GLY A 134 -5.02 11.23 0.29
CA GLY A 134 -5.75 10.04 -0.10
C GLY A 134 -4.83 8.93 -0.64
N ILE A 135 -3.76 9.32 -1.34
CA ILE A 135 -2.80 8.40 -1.97
C ILE A 135 -1.50 8.24 -1.17
N MET A 136 -1.41 8.75 0.07
CA MET A 136 -0.21 8.60 0.89
C MET A 136 -0.29 7.35 1.75
N GLN A 137 0.84 6.72 1.96
CA GLN A 137 1.05 5.62 2.89
C GLN A 137 1.46 6.16 4.27
N ALA A 138 0.96 5.55 5.34
CA ALA A 138 1.39 5.86 6.71
C ALA A 138 2.71 5.14 7.05
N GLU A 139 3.01 4.05 6.38
CA GLU A 139 4.22 3.25 6.55
C GLU A 139 5.43 4.00 6.03
N LEU A 140 6.31 4.37 6.94
CA LEU A 140 7.56 5.05 6.61
C LEU A 140 8.65 4.79 7.64
N VAL A 141 9.89 4.91 7.23
CA VAL A 141 11.02 4.85 8.17
C VAL A 141 11.33 6.26 8.67
N GLN A 142 10.99 6.51 9.93
CA GLN A 142 11.23 7.78 10.61
C GLN A 142 12.18 7.60 11.79
N VAL A 143 13.11 8.54 11.96
CA VAL A 143 14.02 8.59 13.10
C VAL A 143 14.26 10.03 13.54
N THR A 144 14.62 10.22 14.81
CA THR A 144 15.01 11.54 15.32
C THR A 144 16.43 11.91 14.90
N ASN A 145 16.70 13.19 14.73
CA ASN A 145 17.99 13.71 14.25
C ASN A 145 19.18 13.39 15.17
N ASP A 146 18.97 13.09 16.44
CA ASP A 146 19.97 12.69 17.42
C ASP A 146 20.23 11.18 17.45
N SER A 147 19.44 10.37 16.74
CA SER A 147 19.67 8.93 16.60
C SER A 147 21.00 8.65 15.91
N THR A 148 21.73 7.62 16.36
CA THR A 148 22.95 7.19 15.66
C THR A 148 22.61 6.31 14.46
N VAL A 149 23.53 6.26 13.49
CA VAL A 149 23.43 5.34 12.34
C VAL A 149 23.21 3.89 12.79
N ARG A 150 23.89 3.46 13.87
CA ARG A 150 23.71 2.12 14.45
C ARG A 150 22.30 1.90 14.96
N ASP A 151 21.75 2.85 15.70
CA ASP A 151 20.42 2.75 16.29
C ASP A 151 19.35 2.75 15.18
N THR A 152 19.54 3.59 14.17
CA THR A 152 18.69 3.63 12.97
C THR A 152 18.69 2.29 12.23
N ILE A 153 19.84 1.69 11.97
CA ILE A 153 19.92 0.36 11.32
C ILE A 153 19.25 -0.72 12.18
N ASN A 154 19.41 -0.67 13.50
CA ASN A 154 18.75 -1.62 14.40
C ASN A 154 17.24 -1.41 14.41
N TRP A 155 16.76 -0.17 14.37
CA TRP A 155 15.35 0.17 14.26
C TRP A 155 14.76 -0.37 12.93
N ILE A 156 15.40 -0.10 11.81
CA ILE A 156 14.99 -0.63 10.50
C ILE A 156 14.84 -2.16 10.52
N ARG A 157 15.75 -2.87 11.17
CA ARG A 157 15.66 -4.33 11.30
C ARG A 157 14.47 -4.80 12.14
N LEU A 158 13.98 -3.99 13.05
CA LEU A 158 12.83 -4.33 13.89
C LEU A 158 11.51 -4.11 13.14
N ILE A 159 11.46 -3.13 12.23
CA ILE A 159 10.26 -2.79 11.45
C ILE A 159 10.30 -3.33 10.02
N ALA A 160 11.27 -4.20 9.70
CA ALA A 160 11.50 -4.69 8.34
C ALA A 160 10.32 -5.46 7.74
N ASP A 161 9.46 -6.03 8.59
CA ASP A 161 8.25 -6.73 8.17
C ASP A 161 7.02 -5.79 8.06
N GLU A 162 7.16 -4.53 8.54
CA GLU A 162 6.07 -3.53 8.54
C GLU A 162 6.22 -2.49 7.43
N VAL A 163 7.43 -2.32 6.88
CA VAL A 163 7.73 -1.33 5.85
C VAL A 163 8.46 -2.00 4.70
N GLU A 164 7.70 -2.33 3.67
CA GLU A 164 8.27 -2.82 2.41
C GLU A 164 8.89 -1.66 1.61
N ASP A 165 9.77 -1.96 0.70
CA ASP A 165 10.32 -1.08 -0.36
C ASP A 165 10.61 0.38 0.05
N PHE A 166 11.48 0.60 1.06
CA PHE A 166 11.96 1.94 1.38
C PHE A 166 13.40 2.18 0.89
N TYR A 167 13.64 3.37 0.38
CA TYR A 167 14.96 3.82 -0.07
C TYR A 167 15.49 4.98 0.76
N GLU A 168 14.63 5.63 1.51
CA GLU A 168 14.85 6.86 2.25
C GLU A 168 14.35 6.75 3.68
N ILE A 169 15.11 7.33 4.58
CA ILE A 169 14.80 7.44 6.00
C ILE A 169 14.50 8.91 6.28
N TYR A 170 13.31 9.21 6.78
CA TYR A 170 12.93 10.56 7.14
C TYR A 170 13.48 10.93 8.51
N VAL A 171 14.11 12.10 8.59
CA VAL A 171 14.71 12.61 9.83
C VAL A 171 13.84 13.73 10.38
N THR A 172 13.39 13.56 11.61
CA THR A 172 12.50 14.52 12.28
C THR A 172 13.11 15.03 13.58
N ASP A 173 12.50 16.05 14.15
CA ASP A 173 12.72 16.41 15.54
C ASP A 173 11.78 15.62 16.48
N ILE A 174 11.88 15.85 17.77
CA ILE A 174 11.06 15.21 18.81
C ILE A 174 9.56 15.56 18.73
N THR A 175 9.16 16.44 17.83
CA THR A 175 7.77 16.85 17.58
C THR A 175 7.25 16.35 16.23
N ASP A 176 7.95 15.38 15.62
CA ASP A 176 7.71 14.82 14.29
C ASP A 176 7.85 15.81 13.12
N LYS A 177 8.45 16.98 13.36
CA LYS A 177 8.71 17.96 12.30
C LYS A 177 9.83 17.46 11.40
N LEU A 178 9.55 17.40 10.10
CA LEU A 178 10.49 16.93 9.08
C LEU A 178 11.67 17.91 8.94
N LEU A 179 12.88 17.40 9.20
CA LEU A 179 14.14 18.16 9.11
C LEU A 179 14.93 17.84 7.83
N GLY A 180 14.87 16.57 7.40
CA GLY A 180 15.63 16.10 6.25
C GLY A 180 15.36 14.63 5.97
N MET A 181 16.21 14.03 5.12
CA MET A 181 16.16 12.61 4.83
C MET A 181 17.57 12.04 4.69
N VAL A 182 17.72 10.72 4.85
CA VAL A 182 18.96 9.99 4.62
C VAL A 182 18.65 8.82 3.69
N SER A 183 19.33 8.72 2.54
CA SER A 183 19.19 7.53 1.70
C SER A 183 19.77 6.29 2.38
N LEU A 184 19.17 5.12 2.14
CA LEU A 184 19.65 3.84 2.67
C LEU A 184 21.13 3.62 2.32
N LYS A 185 21.55 3.96 1.10
CA LYS A 185 22.95 3.91 0.66
C LYS A 185 23.86 4.76 1.56
N ARG A 186 23.46 5.98 1.89
CA ARG A 186 24.25 6.89 2.72
C ARG A 186 24.33 6.39 4.16
N LEU A 187 23.21 5.86 4.68
CA LEU A 187 23.18 5.26 6.01
C LEU A 187 24.16 4.07 6.13
N VAL A 188 24.16 3.15 5.15
CA VAL A 188 25.03 1.96 5.16
C VAL A 188 26.51 2.32 5.07
N LEU A 189 26.86 3.41 4.38
CA LEU A 189 28.25 3.85 4.21
C LEU A 189 28.76 4.75 5.34
N ALA A 190 27.91 5.23 6.21
CA ALA A 190 28.27 6.13 7.30
C ALA A 190 28.89 5.40 8.50
N ASN A 191 29.62 6.17 9.34
CA ASN A 191 30.17 5.60 10.58
C ASN A 191 29.01 5.29 11.55
N PRO A 192 28.96 4.09 12.16
CA PRO A 192 27.89 3.68 13.08
C PRO A 192 27.61 4.60 14.26
N LEU A 193 28.60 5.40 14.67
CA LEU A 193 28.48 6.32 15.82
C LEU A 193 28.10 7.75 15.43
N THR A 194 27.99 8.03 14.12
CA THR A 194 27.56 9.35 13.62
C THR A 194 26.06 9.51 13.86
N GLN A 195 25.61 10.72 14.22
CA GLN A 195 24.20 11.05 14.28
C GLN A 195 23.61 11.20 12.88
N VAL A 196 22.39 10.76 12.68
CA VAL A 196 21.73 10.87 11.35
C VAL A 196 21.50 12.32 10.95
N GLY A 197 21.34 13.23 11.93
CA GLY A 197 21.28 14.66 11.70
C GLY A 197 22.53 15.25 11.03
N ASP A 198 23.71 14.64 11.27
CA ASP A 198 24.97 15.09 10.66
C ASP A 198 25.14 14.63 9.20
N ILE A 199 24.40 13.61 8.79
CA ILE A 199 24.49 13.01 7.45
C ILE A 199 23.21 13.19 6.63
N MET A 200 22.16 13.76 7.20
CA MET A 200 20.92 14.03 6.46
C MET A 200 21.12 15.07 5.35
N GLU A 201 20.27 14.97 4.36
CA GLU A 201 20.18 15.94 3.25
C GLU A 201 18.82 16.64 3.32
N GLN A 202 18.72 17.79 2.66
CA GLN A 202 17.45 18.46 2.54
C GLN A 202 16.49 17.64 1.68
N VAL A 203 15.24 17.57 2.10
CA VAL A 203 14.19 16.96 1.31
C VAL A 203 13.99 17.81 0.03
N PRO A 204 14.12 17.23 -1.17
CA PRO A 204 14.05 18.00 -2.42
C PRO A 204 12.67 18.63 -2.63
N VAL A 205 11.63 17.92 -2.22
CA VAL A 205 10.24 18.36 -2.31
C VAL A 205 9.40 17.67 -1.25
N LYS A 206 8.37 18.35 -0.77
CA LYS A 206 7.34 17.81 0.14
C LYS A 206 6.01 18.48 -0.19
N VAL A 207 4.91 17.80 0.11
CA VAL A 207 3.56 18.28 -0.18
C VAL A 207 2.69 18.34 1.07
N THR A 208 1.57 19.03 0.98
CA THR A 208 0.52 19.00 2.00
C THR A 208 -0.59 18.04 1.57
N PRO A 209 -1.39 17.48 2.50
CA PRO A 209 -2.32 16.40 2.18
C PRO A 209 -3.49 16.79 1.25
N TYR A 210 -3.73 18.06 1.04
CA TYR A 210 -4.86 18.55 0.21
C TYR A 210 -4.44 18.96 -1.21
N ILE A 211 -3.21 18.67 -1.62
CA ILE A 211 -2.78 18.85 -3.01
C ILE A 211 -3.42 17.76 -3.86
N ASP A 212 -3.88 18.15 -5.03
CA ASP A 212 -4.49 17.29 -6.03
C ASP A 212 -3.49 16.22 -6.53
N GLN A 213 -3.97 14.99 -6.77
CA GLN A 213 -3.13 13.86 -7.17
C GLN A 213 -2.42 14.07 -8.51
N GLU A 214 -3.03 14.78 -9.47
CA GLU A 214 -2.36 15.12 -10.75
C GLU A 214 -1.18 16.08 -10.50
N GLU A 215 -1.33 17.05 -9.57
CA GLU A 215 -0.24 17.95 -9.21
C GLU A 215 0.89 17.18 -8.53
N VAL A 216 0.56 16.19 -7.67
CA VAL A 216 1.53 15.26 -7.07
C VAL A 216 2.31 14.53 -8.15
N ALA A 217 1.63 13.95 -9.14
CA ALA A 217 2.26 13.23 -10.26
C ALA A 217 3.20 14.15 -11.07
N ASN A 218 2.79 15.40 -11.31
CA ASN A 218 3.62 16.39 -11.97
C ASN A 218 4.87 16.77 -11.16
N ILE A 219 4.75 16.83 -9.84
CA ILE A 219 5.87 17.10 -8.93
C ILE A 219 6.86 15.92 -8.95
N PHE A 220 6.39 14.68 -8.85
CA PHE A 220 7.24 13.47 -8.95
C PHE A 220 8.09 13.51 -10.24
N LYS A 221 7.43 13.71 -11.37
CA LYS A 221 8.10 13.80 -12.67
C LYS A 221 9.10 14.94 -12.75
N LYS A 222 8.81 16.09 -12.12
CA LYS A 222 9.68 17.28 -12.16
C LYS A 222 10.93 17.13 -11.32
N TYR A 223 10.83 16.49 -10.16
CA TYR A 223 11.92 16.35 -9.18
C TYR A 223 12.65 15.02 -9.25
N ASP A 224 12.17 14.07 -10.07
CA ASP A 224 12.75 12.73 -10.26
C ASP A 224 12.97 12.00 -8.91
N VAL A 225 11.96 12.03 -8.07
CA VAL A 225 11.97 11.40 -6.74
C VAL A 225 11.32 10.02 -6.79
N VAL A 226 11.73 9.12 -5.90
CA VAL A 226 11.16 7.77 -5.76
C VAL A 226 10.12 7.72 -4.63
N SER A 227 10.20 8.68 -3.70
CA SER A 227 9.24 8.85 -2.63
C SER A 227 9.15 10.32 -2.23
N MET A 228 8.00 10.76 -1.75
CA MET A 228 7.75 12.16 -1.41
C MET A 228 7.00 12.25 -0.07
N PRO A 229 7.55 12.95 0.93
CA PRO A 229 6.89 13.10 2.22
C PRO A 229 5.70 14.06 2.15
N VAL A 230 4.63 13.69 2.82
CA VAL A 230 3.45 14.51 3.08
C VAL A 230 3.57 15.09 4.48
N VAL A 231 3.41 16.41 4.60
CA VAL A 231 3.52 17.12 5.88
C VAL A 231 2.31 18.02 6.11
N ASN A 232 1.94 18.20 7.38
CA ASN A 232 0.90 19.17 7.73
C ASN A 232 1.43 20.62 7.68
N GLU A 233 0.57 21.59 8.00
CA GLU A 233 0.89 23.03 8.00
C GLU A 233 2.03 23.39 8.98
N GLU A 234 2.21 22.62 10.07
CA GLU A 234 3.30 22.80 11.04
C GLU A 234 4.61 22.15 10.56
N GLY A 235 4.58 21.43 9.45
CA GLY A 235 5.71 20.69 8.88
C GLY A 235 5.96 19.35 9.54
N ARG A 236 4.99 18.79 10.28
CA ARG A 236 5.05 17.44 10.83
C ARG A 236 4.77 16.42 9.74
N LEU A 237 5.55 15.35 9.75
CA LEU A 237 5.43 14.23 8.82
C LEU A 237 4.12 13.48 9.08
N LEU A 238 3.34 13.25 8.04
CA LEU A 238 2.07 12.53 8.08
C LEU A 238 2.15 11.17 7.41
N GLY A 239 2.91 11.07 6.31
CA GLY A 239 3.04 9.90 5.49
C GLY A 239 4.02 10.14 4.34
N ARG A 240 4.07 9.22 3.42
CA ARG A 240 4.83 9.31 2.16
C ARG A 240 3.96 8.91 0.99
N ILE A 241 4.29 9.38 -0.19
CA ILE A 241 3.75 8.89 -1.47
C ILE A 241 4.90 8.25 -2.21
N THR A 242 4.70 7.08 -2.79
CA THR A 242 5.71 6.33 -3.53
C THR A 242 5.53 6.48 -5.04
N ALA A 243 6.47 5.96 -5.81
CA ALA A 243 6.42 6.12 -7.27
C ALA A 243 5.38 5.20 -7.93
N ASP A 244 5.08 4.06 -7.32
CA ASP A 244 4.04 3.13 -7.75
C ASP A 244 2.65 3.74 -7.60
N ASP A 245 2.31 4.35 -6.46
CA ASP A 245 1.05 5.08 -6.25
C ASP A 245 0.84 6.17 -7.32
N VAL A 246 1.92 6.89 -7.64
CA VAL A 246 1.88 7.92 -8.70
C VAL A 246 1.67 7.32 -10.10
N ILE A 247 2.22 6.13 -10.37
CA ILE A 247 2.00 5.44 -11.64
C ILE A 247 0.53 5.04 -11.77
N ASP A 248 -0.09 4.59 -10.69
CA ASP A 248 -1.52 4.24 -10.66
C ASP A 248 -2.39 5.46 -10.89
N VAL A 249 -2.11 6.58 -10.25
CA VAL A 249 -2.77 7.87 -10.53
C VAL A 249 -2.67 8.26 -12.01
N ILE A 250 -1.48 8.18 -12.61
CA ILE A 250 -1.30 8.52 -14.03
C ILE A 250 -2.09 7.60 -14.95
N THR A 251 -2.21 6.32 -14.57
CA THR A 251 -2.93 5.31 -15.36
C THR A 251 -4.44 5.52 -15.27
N GLU A 252 -4.94 5.86 -14.08
CA GLU A 252 -6.35 6.18 -13.83
C GLU A 252 -6.79 7.40 -14.62
N GLU A 253 -6.06 8.52 -14.48
CA GLU A 253 -6.32 9.76 -15.22
C GLU A 253 -6.30 9.55 -16.76
N ALA A 254 -5.35 8.75 -17.27
CA ALA A 254 -5.27 8.44 -18.68
C ALA A 254 -6.46 7.57 -19.19
N SER A 255 -7.18 6.90 -18.31
CA SER A 255 -8.35 6.09 -18.64
C SER A 255 -9.67 6.88 -18.59
N GLU A 256 -9.69 8.02 -17.88
CA GLU A 256 -10.86 8.91 -17.78
C GLU A 256 -10.96 9.93 -18.93
N ASP A 257 -9.84 10.26 -19.62
CA ASP A 257 -9.76 11.15 -20.78
C ASP A 257 -10.15 10.43 -22.13
#